data_462f60331a231308dea5e339882b0397
#
_entry.id   462f60331a231308dea5e339882b0397
#
_cell.length_a   1.000
_cell.length_b   1.000
_cell.length_c   1.000
_cell.angle_alpha   90.00
_cell.angle_beta   90.00
_cell.angle_gamma   90.00
#
_symmetry.space_group_name_H-M   'P 1'
#
loop_
_entity.id
_entity.type
_entity.pdbx_description
1 polymer ?
#
loop_
_entity_poly.entity_id
_entity_poly.type
_entity_poly.pdbx_seq_one_letter_code
_entity_poly.pdbx_strand_id
1 'polypeptide(L)'
;MKYFIFFPVIIGFLGCNQNHQNIIHTNNRNVTVSINGNQTDWIVSPETKPDRLEVYCSNEKNIVVFQTDLDTFLFTIRDNDTIKFKIILNIKDTAFTEIIGIKNLPDKITDIEKLYWLSQIWSETKYNFVNIDQLTIDLDSLYKALIPEVLASKNDYEYYQVLSKFTATLKDGHTQVFDRGQFYSFSDYIPISLLDFNKNIYITQVRKNSDLDSTWVGADLIEIDGTPTINYLKEKIFPYISASTEQHLWMQAVFKIQNGFKDQLFKAKIKKIDGTIETIEVKRNGEETRTPNDEYWGVGRKYSKNIVDLDWKENNIAMVSFNSFSPEDKAIKEFEEIANKINKANGVIIDLRNNGGGSTEVAWHLQKYITKGNSFLNYAWETRINDGVGKANGNWIDEYKDFYLNRALKFEKPEVISFSDTIEKIKCPVVILIGRFTFSAAEDFLVNIYEVPNRPLLIGEETGGSTGSPLVIRGLPGEGYARICTRRICYPISGKRFVKSGVKPDIIITQTIDDYLHGRDVVLEKAIEKINFLTQYK
;
A
#
# COMPACT_ATOMS: atom_id res chain seq x y z
N MET A 1 52.83 -0.06 2.56
CA MET A 1 53.13 -1.48 2.32
C MET A 1 51.97 -2.01 1.48
N LYS A 2 52.19 -2.22 0.20
CA LYS A 2 51.19 -2.71 -0.73
C LYS A 2 51.11 -4.23 -0.60
N TYR A 3 50.00 -4.76 -0.12
CA TYR A 3 49.74 -6.19 -0.15
C TYR A 3 49.05 -6.53 -1.49
N PHE A 4 49.80 -7.23 -2.36
CA PHE A 4 49.25 -7.94 -3.50
C PHE A 4 48.73 -9.28 -2.99
N ILE A 5 47.45 -9.52 -3.07
CA ILE A 5 46.92 -10.85 -2.80
C ILE A 5 46.68 -11.53 -4.15
N PHE A 6 47.54 -12.48 -4.47
CA PHE A 6 47.34 -13.42 -5.58
C PHE A 6 46.41 -14.52 -5.12
N PHE A 7 45.29 -14.67 -5.78
CA PHE A 7 44.46 -15.86 -5.63
C PHE A 7 44.57 -16.76 -6.86
N PRO A 8 44.64 -18.08 -6.68
CA PRO A 8 44.71 -19.01 -7.79
C PRO A 8 43.33 -19.12 -8.48
N VAL A 9 43.38 -19.15 -9.79
CA VAL A 9 42.18 -19.39 -10.62
C VAL A 9 41.72 -20.83 -10.41
N ILE A 10 40.56 -21.01 -9.81
CA ILE A 10 39.87 -22.30 -9.75
C ILE A 10 38.81 -22.29 -10.85
N ILE A 11 39.09 -23.02 -11.94
CA ILE A 11 38.09 -23.29 -12.96
C ILE A 11 37.19 -24.42 -12.43
N GLY A 12 36.08 -24.07 -11.84
CA GLY A 12 35.05 -25.03 -11.46
C GLY A 12 33.93 -25.04 -12.51
N PHE A 13 33.80 -26.15 -13.22
CA PHE A 13 32.59 -26.41 -13.98
C PHE A 13 31.45 -26.65 -13.00
N LEU A 14 30.53 -25.70 -12.90
CA LEU A 14 29.31 -25.85 -12.13
C LEU A 14 28.12 -25.96 -13.09
N GLY A 15 27.33 -26.99 -12.85
CA GLY A 15 26.14 -27.35 -13.61
C GLY A 15 25.07 -26.24 -13.62
N CYS A 16 24.24 -26.27 -14.64
CA CYS A 16 23.13 -25.37 -14.91
C CYS A 16 22.26 -25.09 -13.68
N ASN A 17 22.45 -23.94 -13.08
CA ASN A 17 21.41 -23.26 -12.31
C ASN A 17 21.14 -21.92 -12.97
N GLN A 18 19.85 -21.54 -13.07
CA GLN A 18 19.43 -20.30 -13.74
C GLN A 18 20.09 -19.10 -13.10
N ASN A 19 21.08 -18.54 -13.78
CA ASN A 19 21.75 -17.31 -13.37
C ASN A 19 20.84 -16.12 -13.66
N HIS A 20 20.56 -15.31 -12.65
CA HIS A 20 20.03 -13.97 -12.88
C HIS A 20 21.14 -13.09 -13.43
N GLN A 21 21.02 -12.72 -14.70
CA GLN A 21 21.92 -11.77 -15.33
C GLN A 21 21.29 -10.38 -15.22
N ASN A 22 21.95 -9.47 -14.52
CA ASN A 22 21.68 -8.05 -14.62
C ASN A 22 22.54 -7.47 -15.75
N ILE A 23 21.90 -7.15 -16.88
CA ILE A 23 22.59 -6.56 -18.02
C ILE A 23 22.68 -5.06 -17.79
N ILE A 24 23.90 -4.53 -17.80
CA ILE A 24 24.18 -3.12 -17.65
C ILE A 24 24.52 -2.59 -19.03
N HIS A 25 23.73 -1.63 -19.50
CA HIS A 25 24.01 -0.93 -20.73
C HIS A 25 24.91 0.26 -20.45
N THR A 26 26.17 0.20 -20.84
CA THR A 26 27.02 1.37 -20.96
C THR A 26 26.89 1.91 -22.39
N ASN A 27 27.03 3.22 -22.61
CA ASN A 27 26.93 3.86 -23.93
C ASN A 27 27.65 3.05 -25.02
N ASN A 28 26.89 2.16 -25.70
CA ASN A 28 27.30 1.25 -26.78
C ASN A 28 27.95 -0.10 -26.41
N ARG A 29 28.00 -0.55 -25.15
CA ARG A 29 28.56 -1.88 -24.80
C ARG A 29 27.83 -2.49 -23.60
N ASN A 30 27.54 -3.78 -23.67
CA ASN A 30 26.87 -4.53 -22.62
C ASN A 30 27.89 -5.15 -21.66
N VAL A 31 27.70 -4.95 -20.36
CA VAL A 31 28.44 -5.65 -19.32
C VAL A 31 27.43 -6.51 -18.55
N THR A 32 27.67 -7.80 -18.48
CA THR A 32 26.82 -8.72 -17.72
C THR A 32 27.41 -8.95 -16.34
N VAL A 33 26.62 -8.67 -15.31
CA VAL A 33 26.95 -9.03 -13.93
C VAL A 33 26.09 -10.23 -13.57
N SER A 34 26.72 -11.38 -13.31
CA SER A 34 26.04 -12.59 -12.85
C SER A 34 26.27 -12.77 -11.37
N ILE A 35 25.18 -12.98 -10.62
CA ILE A 35 25.23 -13.30 -9.20
C ILE A 35 24.97 -14.80 -9.08
N ASN A 36 25.96 -15.59 -8.69
CA ASN A 36 25.76 -17.00 -8.36
C ASN A 36 25.28 -17.12 -6.91
N GLY A 37 24.07 -17.63 -6.77
CA GLY A 37 23.38 -17.70 -5.48
C GLY A 37 24.16 -18.51 -4.48
N ASN A 38 24.64 -17.90 -3.56
CA ASN A 38 24.85 -18.06 -2.13
C ASN A 38 25.81 -16.98 -1.65
N GLN A 39 25.19 -15.93 -1.22
CA GLN A 39 25.66 -14.94 -0.25
C GLN A 39 26.88 -14.08 -0.55
N THR A 40 27.90 -14.46 -1.30
CA THR A 40 29.16 -13.71 -1.28
C THR A 40 29.90 -13.57 -2.60
N ASP A 41 29.55 -14.30 -3.64
CA ASP A 41 30.36 -14.32 -4.86
C ASP A 41 29.67 -13.61 -6.02
N TRP A 42 30.33 -12.57 -6.52
CA TRP A 42 29.90 -11.83 -7.71
C TRP A 42 30.83 -12.14 -8.87
N ILE A 43 30.26 -12.54 -10.02
CA ILE A 43 30.99 -12.70 -11.24
C ILE A 43 30.67 -11.54 -12.17
N VAL A 44 31.65 -10.73 -12.51
CA VAL A 44 31.51 -9.69 -13.52
C VAL A 44 32.14 -10.23 -14.81
N SER A 45 31.31 -10.39 -15.84
CA SER A 45 31.75 -10.87 -17.14
C SER A 45 31.45 -9.79 -18.19
N PRO A 46 32.42 -8.97 -18.59
CA PRO A 46 32.21 -7.99 -19.64
C PRO A 46 32.20 -8.68 -21.02
N GLU A 47 31.28 -8.31 -21.88
CA GLU A 47 31.26 -8.78 -23.29
C GLU A 47 32.49 -8.28 -24.08
N THR A 48 33.09 -7.19 -23.61
CA THR A 48 34.36 -6.67 -24.13
C THR A 48 35.30 -6.43 -22.99
N LYS A 49 36.56 -6.89 -23.13
CA LYS A 49 37.60 -6.71 -22.12
C LYS A 49 37.75 -5.24 -21.73
N PRO A 50 37.55 -4.87 -20.44
CA PRO A 50 37.83 -3.54 -19.97
C PRO A 50 39.34 -3.35 -19.80
N ASP A 51 39.84 -2.16 -20.08
CA ASP A 51 41.25 -1.83 -19.81
C ASP A 51 41.51 -1.79 -18.29
N ARG A 52 40.49 -1.45 -17.52
CA ARG A 52 40.56 -1.36 -16.06
C ARG A 52 39.19 -1.51 -15.43
N LEU A 53 39.12 -2.30 -14.35
CA LEU A 53 37.95 -2.42 -13.47
C LEU A 53 38.32 -1.87 -12.09
N GLU A 54 37.56 -0.89 -11.60
CA GLU A 54 37.67 -0.37 -10.24
C GLU A 54 36.46 -0.78 -9.44
N VAL A 55 36.66 -1.41 -8.28
CA VAL A 55 35.61 -1.84 -7.37
C VAL A 55 35.73 -1.05 -6.08
N TYR A 56 34.62 -0.41 -5.67
CA TYR A 56 34.55 0.37 -4.45
C TYR A 56 33.62 -0.32 -3.46
N CYS A 57 34.08 -0.52 -2.22
CA CYS A 57 33.24 -1.00 -1.11
C CYS A 57 32.90 0.17 -0.19
N SER A 58 31.64 0.33 0.20
CA SER A 58 31.17 1.51 0.94
C SER A 58 31.73 1.64 2.35
N ASN A 59 32.16 0.54 2.96
CA ASN A 59 32.59 0.50 4.36
C ASN A 59 34.11 0.53 4.54
N GLU A 60 34.89 0.43 3.49
CA GLU A 60 36.33 0.53 3.57
C GLU A 60 36.88 1.47 2.49
N LYS A 61 37.83 2.32 2.85
CA LYS A 61 38.55 3.21 1.92
C LYS A 61 39.43 2.46 0.91
N ASN A 62 39.28 1.18 0.77
CA ASN A 62 40.15 0.34 -0.05
C ASN A 62 39.54 0.21 -1.46
N ILE A 63 40.19 0.89 -2.39
CA ILE A 63 39.95 0.70 -3.82
C ILE A 63 40.73 -0.55 -4.23
N VAL A 64 40.06 -1.59 -4.66
CA VAL A 64 40.70 -2.73 -5.30
C VAL A 64 40.69 -2.45 -6.81
N VAL A 65 41.86 -2.21 -7.35
CA VAL A 65 42.05 -1.95 -8.77
C VAL A 65 42.57 -3.21 -9.41
N PHE A 66 41.84 -3.77 -10.34
CA PHE A 66 42.29 -4.87 -11.19
C PHE A 66 42.66 -4.30 -12.56
N GLN A 67 43.92 -4.48 -12.95
CA GLN A 67 44.32 -4.33 -14.34
C GLN A 67 44.49 -5.74 -14.88
N THR A 68 43.77 -6.15 -15.90
CA THR A 68 43.70 -7.56 -16.23
C THR A 68 43.27 -7.81 -17.66
N ASP A 69 43.83 -8.90 -18.19
CA ASP A 69 43.45 -9.52 -19.46
C ASP A 69 42.36 -10.58 -19.29
N LEU A 70 41.76 -10.71 -18.10
CA LEU A 70 40.79 -11.74 -17.79
C LEU A 70 39.36 -11.29 -18.18
N ASP A 71 38.58 -12.24 -18.67
CA ASP A 71 37.22 -12.02 -19.10
C ASP A 71 36.22 -12.10 -17.91
N THR A 72 36.67 -12.60 -16.76
CA THR A 72 35.80 -12.84 -15.59
C THR A 72 36.55 -12.55 -14.29
N PHE A 73 35.89 -11.87 -13.36
CA PHE A 73 36.43 -11.58 -12.03
C PHE A 73 35.51 -12.17 -10.97
N LEU A 74 36.07 -12.82 -9.97
CA LEU A 74 35.40 -13.33 -8.81
C LEU A 74 35.88 -12.59 -7.56
N PHE A 75 34.96 -12.07 -6.75
CA PHE A 75 35.34 -11.50 -5.45
C PHE A 75 34.23 -11.75 -4.42
N THR A 76 34.65 -11.80 -3.16
CA THR A 76 33.74 -12.07 -2.04
C THR A 76 33.29 -10.76 -1.42
N ILE A 77 32.00 -10.65 -1.17
CA ILE A 77 31.37 -9.52 -0.52
C ILE A 77 30.98 -9.94 0.89
N ARG A 78 31.27 -9.11 1.87
CA ARG A 78 30.78 -9.31 3.25
C ARG A 78 29.35 -8.82 3.38
N ASP A 79 28.60 -9.44 4.27
CA ASP A 79 27.23 -9.04 4.57
C ASP A 79 27.14 -7.53 4.86
N ASN A 80 26.18 -6.85 4.21
CA ASN A 80 25.90 -5.41 4.32
C ASN A 80 26.85 -4.44 3.60
N ASP A 81 27.76 -4.89 2.74
CA ASP A 81 28.58 -3.99 1.95
C ASP A 81 27.85 -3.51 0.69
N THR A 82 27.90 -2.20 0.44
CA THR A 82 27.48 -1.64 -0.84
C THR A 82 28.68 -1.59 -1.76
N ILE A 83 28.61 -2.23 -2.93
CA ILE A 83 29.70 -2.26 -3.88
C ILE A 83 29.37 -1.37 -5.07
N LYS A 84 30.30 -0.47 -5.37
CA LYS A 84 30.25 0.37 -6.56
C LYS A 84 31.30 -0.11 -7.55
N PHE A 85 30.89 -0.31 -8.79
CA PHE A 85 31.78 -0.67 -9.87
C PHE A 85 32.03 0.54 -10.76
N LYS A 86 33.29 0.78 -11.09
CA LYS A 86 33.68 1.72 -12.13
C LYS A 86 34.42 0.92 -13.20
N ILE A 87 33.85 0.83 -14.39
CA ILE A 87 34.43 0.12 -15.53
C ILE A 87 35.03 1.13 -16.46
N ILE A 88 36.36 1.02 -16.69
CA ILE A 88 37.10 1.84 -17.63
C ILE A 88 37.37 0.97 -18.85
N LEU A 89 36.68 1.24 -19.93
CA LEU A 89 36.75 0.46 -21.17
C LEU A 89 37.83 0.97 -22.12
N ASN A 90 38.33 2.20 -21.95
CA ASN A 90 39.41 2.81 -22.70
C ASN A 90 39.95 4.02 -21.93
N ILE A 91 41.24 4.29 -21.99
CA ILE A 91 41.89 5.41 -21.29
C ILE A 91 41.30 6.78 -21.75
N LYS A 92 40.73 6.84 -22.94
CA LYS A 92 40.14 8.05 -23.54
C LYS A 92 38.62 8.19 -23.33
N ASP A 93 37.91 7.06 -23.12
CA ASP A 93 36.44 7.04 -22.95
C ASP A 93 36.09 6.41 -21.59
N THR A 94 36.04 7.23 -20.56
CA THR A 94 35.63 6.79 -19.23
C THR A 94 34.10 6.74 -19.21
N ALA A 95 33.52 5.55 -19.36
CA ALA A 95 32.13 5.32 -19.11
C ALA A 95 31.94 5.04 -17.61
N PHE A 96 31.29 5.94 -16.89
CA PHE A 96 30.87 5.69 -15.52
C PHE A 96 29.56 4.93 -15.56
N THR A 97 29.58 3.69 -15.10
CA THR A 97 28.34 2.98 -14.75
C THR A 97 28.39 2.75 -13.26
N GLU A 98 27.64 3.53 -12.52
CA GLU A 98 27.42 3.28 -11.11
C GLU A 98 26.40 2.14 -11.00
N ILE A 99 26.88 0.93 -10.81
CA ILE A 99 26.01 -0.17 -10.37
C ILE A 99 25.94 -0.03 -8.87
N ILE A 100 24.81 0.42 -8.44
CA ILE A 100 24.51 0.46 -7.04
C ILE A 100 24.33 -0.96 -6.58
N GLY A 101 25.18 -1.39 -5.66
CA GLY A 101 25.15 -2.72 -5.10
C GLY A 101 23.76 -2.98 -4.54
N ILE A 102 23.12 -4.06 -4.99
CA ILE A 102 21.96 -4.59 -4.30
C ILE A 102 22.48 -5.00 -2.93
N LYS A 103 22.08 -4.25 -1.90
CA LYS A 103 22.33 -4.63 -0.53
C LYS A 103 21.75 -6.04 -0.36
N ASN A 104 22.52 -7.01 0.08
CA ASN A 104 22.04 -8.39 0.20
C ASN A 104 20.81 -8.40 1.10
N LEU A 105 19.65 -8.73 0.54
CA LEU A 105 18.43 -8.90 1.31
C LEU A 105 18.62 -10.09 2.28
N PRO A 106 18.02 -10.03 3.49
CA PRO A 106 18.11 -11.14 4.42
C PRO A 106 17.62 -12.44 3.78
N ASP A 107 18.35 -13.52 3.98
CA ASP A 107 17.99 -14.90 3.63
C ASP A 107 18.18 -15.75 4.89
N LYS A 108 17.27 -15.59 5.84
CA LYS A 108 17.34 -16.22 7.16
C LYS A 108 16.23 -17.23 7.39
N ILE A 109 15.19 -17.19 6.56
CA ILE A 109 14.01 -18.04 6.71
C ILE A 109 14.29 -19.40 6.10
N THR A 110 14.31 -20.44 6.93
CA THR A 110 14.51 -21.81 6.47
C THR A 110 13.31 -22.32 5.65
N ASP A 111 13.51 -23.31 4.79
CA ASP A 111 12.44 -23.94 4.00
C ASP A 111 11.33 -24.52 4.90
N ILE A 112 11.70 -25.01 6.08
CA ILE A 112 10.73 -25.51 7.07
C ILE A 112 9.84 -24.37 7.56
N GLU A 113 10.41 -23.22 7.90
CA GLU A 113 9.66 -22.03 8.33
C GLU A 113 8.82 -21.47 7.20
N LYS A 114 9.36 -21.40 5.97
CA LYS A 114 8.62 -20.97 4.78
C LYS A 114 7.35 -21.78 4.58
N LEU A 115 7.46 -23.11 4.66
CA LEU A 115 6.31 -24.02 4.54
C LEU A 115 5.36 -23.94 5.73
N TYR A 116 5.89 -23.85 6.94
CA TYR A 116 5.08 -23.77 8.15
C TYR A 116 4.16 -22.54 8.12
N TRP A 117 4.70 -21.37 7.86
CA TRP A 117 3.92 -20.13 7.87
C TRP A 117 2.95 -20.02 6.68
N LEU A 118 3.33 -20.50 5.49
CA LEU A 118 2.37 -20.62 4.38
C LEU A 118 1.21 -21.54 4.77
N SER A 119 1.50 -22.68 5.44
CA SER A 119 0.49 -23.62 5.92
C SER A 119 -0.41 -22.99 6.98
N GLN A 120 0.14 -22.22 7.92
CA GLN A 120 -0.62 -21.50 8.94
C GLN A 120 -1.59 -20.50 8.31
N ILE A 121 -1.10 -19.63 7.38
CA ILE A 121 -1.93 -18.65 6.70
C ILE A 121 -3.03 -19.34 5.88
N TRP A 122 -2.71 -20.40 5.15
CA TRP A 122 -3.70 -21.17 4.40
C TRP A 122 -4.76 -21.79 5.30
N SER A 123 -4.34 -22.46 6.40
CA SER A 123 -5.23 -23.12 7.35
C SER A 123 -6.18 -22.13 8.02
N GLU A 124 -5.63 -21.02 8.55
CA GLU A 124 -6.44 -19.98 9.18
C GLU A 124 -7.39 -19.30 8.18
N THR A 125 -6.95 -19.10 6.96
CA THR A 125 -7.82 -18.58 5.87
C THR A 125 -8.94 -19.57 5.58
N LYS A 126 -8.64 -20.84 5.43
CA LYS A 126 -9.61 -21.88 5.08
C LYS A 126 -10.75 -21.98 6.09
N TYR A 127 -10.45 -21.80 7.38
CA TYR A 127 -11.45 -21.97 8.44
C TYR A 127 -12.05 -20.65 8.94
N ASN A 128 -11.34 -19.54 8.86
CA ASN A 128 -11.75 -18.29 9.51
C ASN A 128 -12.09 -17.15 8.53
N PHE A 129 -11.61 -17.20 7.28
CA PHE A 129 -11.90 -16.13 6.32
C PHE A 129 -13.39 -16.04 6.00
N VAL A 130 -14.02 -14.94 6.37
CA VAL A 130 -15.47 -14.80 6.31
C VAL A 130 -16.03 -14.75 4.88
N ASN A 131 -15.25 -14.25 3.91
CA ASN A 131 -15.68 -14.10 2.52
C ASN A 131 -15.34 -15.32 1.64
N ILE A 132 -15.14 -16.50 2.24
CA ILE A 132 -14.77 -17.72 1.52
C ILE A 132 -15.80 -18.15 0.46
N ASP A 133 -17.09 -17.88 0.72
CA ASP A 133 -18.21 -18.14 -0.19
C ASP A 133 -18.19 -17.26 -1.45
N GLN A 134 -17.38 -16.22 -1.46
CA GLN A 134 -17.21 -15.29 -2.59
C GLN A 134 -15.94 -15.53 -3.40
N LEU A 135 -15.13 -16.52 -3.00
CA LEU A 135 -13.92 -16.86 -3.75
C LEU A 135 -14.28 -17.60 -5.02
N THR A 136 -13.64 -17.21 -6.11
CA THR A 136 -13.72 -17.90 -7.42
C THR A 136 -12.60 -18.92 -7.59
N ILE A 137 -11.73 -19.06 -6.59
CA ILE A 137 -10.56 -19.95 -6.58
C ILE A 137 -10.73 -21.01 -5.51
N ASP A 138 -10.13 -22.18 -5.75
CA ASP A 138 -9.96 -23.20 -4.73
C ASP A 138 -8.71 -22.91 -3.88
N LEU A 139 -8.89 -22.75 -2.57
CA LEU A 139 -7.79 -22.42 -1.65
C LEU A 139 -6.73 -23.51 -1.54
N ASP A 140 -7.13 -24.79 -1.67
CA ASP A 140 -6.20 -25.90 -1.61
C ASP A 140 -5.33 -25.95 -2.88
N SER A 141 -5.91 -25.62 -4.03
CA SER A 141 -5.18 -25.50 -5.28
C SER A 141 -4.22 -24.31 -5.26
N LEU A 142 -4.65 -23.17 -4.72
CA LEU A 142 -3.79 -22.00 -4.54
C LEU A 142 -2.60 -22.32 -3.62
N TYR A 143 -2.86 -22.93 -2.47
CA TYR A 143 -1.82 -23.35 -1.52
C TYR A 143 -0.79 -24.25 -2.20
N LYS A 144 -1.23 -25.31 -2.89
CA LYS A 144 -0.34 -26.24 -3.61
C LYS A 144 0.48 -25.55 -4.69
N ALA A 145 -0.10 -24.59 -5.41
CA ALA A 145 0.59 -23.84 -6.44
C ALA A 145 1.69 -22.92 -5.88
N LEU A 146 1.52 -22.40 -4.66
CA LEU A 146 2.49 -21.50 -4.03
C LEU A 146 3.61 -22.20 -3.29
N ILE A 147 3.50 -23.51 -2.97
CA ILE A 147 4.58 -24.26 -2.33
C ILE A 147 5.90 -24.17 -3.11
N PRO A 148 5.94 -24.44 -4.44
CA PRO A 148 7.17 -24.28 -5.20
C PRO A 148 7.70 -22.83 -5.22
N GLU A 149 6.81 -21.83 -5.30
CA GLU A 149 7.22 -20.42 -5.29
C GLU A 149 7.87 -20.03 -3.96
N VAL A 150 7.30 -20.48 -2.83
CA VAL A 150 7.83 -20.26 -1.48
C VAL A 150 9.22 -20.88 -1.34
N LEU A 151 9.40 -22.14 -1.77
CA LEU A 151 10.70 -22.83 -1.70
C LEU A 151 11.74 -22.22 -2.67
N ALA A 152 11.31 -21.65 -3.79
CA ALA A 152 12.20 -21.01 -4.75
C ALA A 152 12.57 -19.56 -4.38
N SER A 153 11.97 -18.99 -3.32
CA SER A 153 12.30 -17.63 -2.86
C SER A 153 13.74 -17.57 -2.38
N LYS A 154 14.52 -16.62 -2.92
CA LYS A 154 15.96 -16.51 -2.71
C LYS A 154 16.35 -15.72 -1.46
N ASN A 155 15.38 -15.00 -0.90
CA ASN A 155 15.56 -14.15 0.27
C ASN A 155 14.22 -13.94 0.97
N ASP A 156 14.28 -13.38 2.17
CA ASP A 156 13.11 -13.14 3.01
C ASP A 156 12.09 -12.20 2.35
N TYR A 157 12.54 -11.23 1.53
CA TYR A 157 11.65 -10.32 0.81
C TYR A 157 10.82 -11.05 -0.25
N GLU A 158 11.45 -11.87 -1.09
CA GLU A 158 10.74 -12.69 -2.09
C GLU A 158 9.73 -13.62 -1.43
N TYR A 159 10.11 -14.23 -0.30
CA TYR A 159 9.20 -15.03 0.50
C TYR A 159 7.95 -14.26 0.93
N TYR A 160 8.12 -13.05 1.49
CA TYR A 160 7.00 -12.19 1.86
C TYR A 160 6.14 -11.76 0.66
N GLN A 161 6.74 -11.60 -0.52
CA GLN A 161 5.98 -11.35 -1.75
C GLN A 161 5.06 -12.54 -2.10
N VAL A 162 5.53 -13.79 -1.94
CA VAL A 162 4.68 -14.98 -2.17
C VAL A 162 3.52 -15.02 -1.18
N LEU A 163 3.76 -14.74 0.12
CA LEU A 163 2.68 -14.65 1.11
C LEU A 163 1.69 -13.52 0.78
N SER A 164 2.19 -12.37 0.33
CA SER A 164 1.35 -11.24 -0.12
C SER A 164 0.50 -11.62 -1.34
N LYS A 165 1.04 -12.39 -2.28
CA LYS A 165 0.31 -12.93 -3.43
C LYS A 165 -0.83 -13.85 -3.00
N PHE A 166 -0.61 -14.71 -1.99
CA PHE A 166 -1.67 -15.53 -1.42
C PHE A 166 -2.83 -14.65 -0.91
N THR A 167 -2.54 -13.67 -0.03
CA THR A 167 -3.57 -12.83 0.58
C THR A 167 -4.24 -11.89 -0.43
N ALA A 168 -3.51 -11.35 -1.41
CA ALA A 168 -4.06 -10.52 -2.48
C ALA A 168 -5.11 -11.26 -3.33
N THR A 169 -4.90 -12.58 -3.55
CA THR A 169 -5.85 -13.41 -4.30
C THR A 169 -7.21 -13.51 -3.63
N LEU A 170 -7.29 -13.28 -2.30
CA LEU A 170 -8.54 -13.30 -1.54
C LEU A 170 -9.40 -12.05 -1.75
N LYS A 171 -8.83 -11.00 -2.32
CA LYS A 171 -9.51 -9.72 -2.62
C LYS A 171 -10.21 -9.14 -1.39
N ASP A 172 -9.46 -9.02 -0.30
CA ASP A 172 -9.96 -8.47 0.96
C ASP A 172 -8.90 -7.55 1.60
N GLY A 173 -9.28 -6.28 1.87
CA GLY A 173 -8.37 -5.26 2.38
C GLY A 173 -7.96 -5.45 3.85
N HIS A 174 -8.67 -6.31 4.61
CA HIS A 174 -8.31 -6.67 5.99
C HIS A 174 -7.58 -8.01 6.09
N THR A 175 -7.37 -8.72 4.98
CA THR A 175 -6.61 -9.97 4.90
C THR A 175 -5.29 -9.71 4.22
N GLN A 176 -4.23 -9.54 5.00
CA GLN A 176 -2.91 -9.07 4.54
C GLN A 176 -1.78 -9.70 5.33
N VAL A 177 -0.59 -9.71 4.74
CA VAL A 177 0.69 -10.03 5.39
C VAL A 177 1.51 -8.76 5.57
N PHE A 178 2.18 -8.64 6.72
CA PHE A 178 3.02 -7.50 7.10
C PHE A 178 4.40 -7.98 7.52
N ASP A 179 5.42 -7.39 6.95
CA ASP A 179 6.83 -7.65 7.26
C ASP A 179 7.36 -6.81 8.42
N ARG A 180 6.51 -5.95 9.00
CA ARG A 180 6.85 -4.98 10.06
C ARG A 180 8.04 -4.06 9.74
N GLY A 181 8.28 -3.83 8.47
CA GLY A 181 9.30 -2.89 8.04
C GLY A 181 10.74 -3.44 8.12
N GLN A 182 10.91 -4.77 8.24
CA GLN A 182 12.25 -5.38 8.21
C GLN A 182 13.03 -5.03 6.93
N PHE A 183 12.32 -4.65 5.85
CA PHE A 183 12.93 -4.23 4.59
C PHE A 183 13.05 -2.71 4.42
N TYR A 184 12.68 -1.88 5.39
CA TYR A 184 12.74 -0.41 5.28
C TYR A 184 14.16 0.09 5.03
N SER A 185 15.18 -0.55 5.64
CA SER A 185 16.57 -0.17 5.40
C SER A 185 17.06 -0.42 3.97
N PHE A 186 16.34 -1.24 3.20
CA PHE A 186 16.63 -1.60 1.81
C PHE A 186 15.74 -0.86 0.82
N SER A 187 14.71 -0.15 1.30
CA SER A 187 13.73 0.54 0.48
C SER A 187 13.91 2.05 0.54
N ASP A 188 13.50 2.70 -0.54
CA ASP A 188 13.39 4.14 -0.63
C ASP A 188 12.30 4.49 -1.66
N TYR A 189 11.96 5.77 -1.78
CA TYR A 189 10.97 6.25 -2.73
C TYR A 189 11.58 7.20 -3.77
N ILE A 190 10.87 7.37 -4.88
CA ILE A 190 11.24 8.37 -5.90
C ILE A 190 10.89 9.78 -5.38
N PRO A 191 11.76 10.81 -5.57
CA PRO A 191 11.51 12.18 -5.10
C PRO A 191 10.48 12.94 -5.96
N ILE A 192 9.49 12.23 -6.49
CA ILE A 192 8.28 12.76 -7.15
C ILE A 192 7.04 12.15 -6.50
N SER A 193 5.92 12.87 -6.49
CA SER A 193 4.65 12.35 -6.00
C SER A 193 3.74 11.95 -7.15
N LEU A 194 3.15 10.78 -7.02
CA LEU A 194 2.20 10.22 -7.99
C LEU A 194 0.81 10.14 -7.35
N LEU A 195 -0.22 10.47 -8.11
CA LEU A 195 -1.62 10.21 -7.76
C LEU A 195 -2.37 9.70 -8.99
N ASP A 196 -3.40 8.91 -8.77
CA ASP A 196 -4.29 8.48 -9.85
C ASP A 196 -5.57 9.31 -9.89
N PHE A 197 -5.98 9.64 -11.11
CA PHE A 197 -7.25 10.27 -11.45
C PHE A 197 -7.87 9.48 -12.60
N ASN A 198 -9.07 8.94 -12.39
CA ASN A 198 -9.78 8.14 -13.40
C ASN A 198 -8.92 7.01 -14.00
N LYS A 199 -8.16 6.30 -13.16
CA LYS A 199 -7.27 5.20 -13.55
C LYS A 199 -6.09 5.60 -14.46
N ASN A 200 -5.76 6.86 -14.52
CA ASN A 200 -4.49 7.36 -15.07
C ASN A 200 -3.63 7.86 -13.90
N ILE A 201 -2.33 7.68 -13.99
CA ILE A 201 -1.40 8.06 -12.94
C ILE A 201 -0.64 9.31 -13.40
N TYR A 202 -0.68 10.34 -12.57
CA TYR A 202 -0.05 11.62 -12.87
C TYR A 202 1.04 11.96 -11.86
N ILE A 203 2.07 12.65 -12.33
CA ILE A 203 3.06 13.30 -11.47
C ILE A 203 2.42 14.57 -10.92
N THR A 204 2.22 14.66 -9.61
CA THR A 204 1.58 15.81 -8.96
C THR A 204 2.58 16.73 -8.28
N GLN A 205 3.74 16.19 -7.88
CA GLN A 205 4.83 16.97 -7.31
C GLN A 205 6.19 16.48 -7.78
N VAL A 206 7.13 17.41 -7.90
CA VAL A 206 8.54 17.16 -8.17
C VAL A 206 9.37 17.95 -7.16
N ARG A 207 10.37 17.32 -6.52
CA ARG A 207 11.24 17.96 -5.53
C ARG A 207 12.16 18.99 -6.21
N LYS A 208 12.22 20.23 -5.69
CA LYS A 208 13.00 21.33 -6.27
C LYS A 208 14.51 21.16 -6.11
N ASN A 209 14.96 20.56 -5.02
CA ASN A 209 16.38 20.38 -4.70
C ASN A 209 16.98 19.13 -5.35
N SER A 210 16.43 18.70 -6.46
CA SER A 210 16.87 17.55 -7.25
C SER A 210 17.09 18.00 -8.70
N ASP A 211 17.87 17.24 -9.47
CA ASP A 211 18.09 17.49 -10.90
C ASP A 211 16.86 17.11 -11.77
N LEU A 212 15.67 17.12 -11.17
CA LEU A 212 14.42 16.75 -11.83
C LEU A 212 13.74 17.95 -12.47
N ASP A 213 13.07 17.71 -13.59
CA ASP A 213 12.42 18.76 -14.37
C ASP A 213 11.02 19.12 -13.80
N SER A 214 10.80 20.38 -13.49
CA SER A 214 9.52 20.92 -13.02
C SER A 214 8.38 20.74 -14.03
N THR A 215 8.69 20.62 -15.32
CA THR A 215 7.69 20.43 -16.39
C THR A 215 7.03 19.06 -16.36
N TRP A 216 7.50 18.16 -15.50
CA TRP A 216 6.85 16.87 -15.27
C TRP A 216 5.57 16.97 -14.42
N VAL A 217 5.36 18.07 -13.71
CA VAL A 217 4.12 18.28 -12.94
C VAL A 217 2.91 18.27 -13.87
N GLY A 218 1.94 17.41 -13.58
CA GLY A 218 0.75 17.18 -14.41
C GLY A 218 0.93 16.15 -15.53
N ALA A 219 2.14 15.61 -15.73
CA ALA A 219 2.38 14.59 -16.75
C ALA A 219 1.71 13.25 -16.40
N ASP A 220 1.12 12.63 -17.42
CA ASP A 220 0.53 11.27 -17.37
C ASP A 220 1.62 10.20 -17.51
N LEU A 221 1.59 9.21 -16.66
CA LEU A 221 2.53 8.09 -16.64
C LEU A 221 2.05 7.00 -17.60
N ILE A 222 2.53 6.98 -18.85
CA ILE A 222 2.02 6.11 -19.90
C ILE A 222 2.71 4.75 -19.98
N GLU A 223 4.01 4.65 -19.62
CA GLU A 223 4.74 3.38 -19.54
C GLU A 223 5.65 3.35 -18.30
N ILE A 224 5.86 2.16 -17.73
CA ILE A 224 6.85 1.86 -16.69
C ILE A 224 7.70 0.71 -17.19
N ASP A 225 9.04 0.84 -17.15
CA ASP A 225 10.00 -0.15 -17.64
C ASP A 225 9.67 -0.68 -19.05
N GLY A 226 9.25 0.22 -19.96
CA GLY A 226 8.88 -0.11 -21.33
C GLY A 226 7.54 -0.84 -21.50
N THR A 227 6.78 -1.03 -20.42
CA THR A 227 5.47 -1.66 -20.43
C THR A 227 4.38 -0.60 -20.20
N PRO A 228 3.26 -0.58 -20.97
CA PRO A 228 2.15 0.30 -20.70
C PRO A 228 1.72 0.25 -19.24
N THR A 229 1.53 1.41 -18.59
CA THR A 229 1.33 1.53 -17.14
C THR A 229 0.28 0.56 -16.60
N ILE A 230 -0.88 0.44 -17.27
CA ILE A 230 -1.94 -0.48 -16.82
C ILE A 230 -1.51 -1.95 -16.86
N ASN A 231 -0.71 -2.35 -17.85
CA ASN A 231 -0.22 -3.72 -17.97
C ASN A 231 0.86 -4.00 -16.90
N TYR A 232 1.77 -3.02 -16.67
CA TYR A 232 2.74 -3.10 -15.60
C TYR A 232 2.07 -3.28 -14.23
N LEU A 233 1.01 -2.49 -13.95
CA LEU A 233 0.26 -2.63 -12.71
C LEU A 233 -0.38 -4.01 -12.58
N LYS A 234 -1.04 -4.51 -13.63
CA LYS A 234 -1.69 -5.82 -13.63
C LYS A 234 -0.72 -6.98 -13.42
N GLU A 235 0.47 -6.88 -13.98
CA GLU A 235 1.45 -7.97 -13.96
C GLU A 235 2.38 -7.92 -12.76
N LYS A 236 2.78 -6.72 -12.31
CA LYS A 236 3.86 -6.53 -11.34
C LYS A 236 3.42 -5.97 -10.00
N ILE A 237 2.25 -5.34 -9.90
CA ILE A 237 1.83 -4.61 -8.71
C ILE A 237 0.54 -5.20 -8.11
N PHE A 238 -0.55 -5.27 -8.87
CA PHE A 238 -1.84 -5.77 -8.38
C PHE A 238 -1.80 -7.17 -7.76
N PRO A 239 -1.00 -8.13 -8.26
CA PRO A 239 -0.92 -9.46 -7.67
C PRO A 239 -0.47 -9.51 -6.22
N TYR A 240 0.10 -8.44 -5.69
CA TYR A 240 0.64 -8.34 -4.34
C TYR A 240 -0.15 -7.39 -3.42
N ILE A 241 -1.30 -6.90 -3.88
CA ILE A 241 -2.12 -5.94 -3.13
C ILE A 241 -3.43 -6.58 -2.70
N SER A 242 -3.63 -6.67 -1.39
CA SER A 242 -4.91 -7.04 -0.80
C SER A 242 -5.86 -5.84 -0.80
N ALA A 243 -6.90 -5.89 -1.61
CA ALA A 243 -7.89 -4.83 -1.71
C ALA A 243 -9.28 -5.41 -1.96
N SER A 244 -10.30 -4.82 -1.34
CA SER A 244 -11.70 -5.27 -1.49
C SER A 244 -12.40 -4.63 -2.66
N THR A 245 -11.94 -3.44 -3.08
CA THR A 245 -12.53 -2.67 -4.19
C THR A 245 -11.46 -2.24 -5.18
N GLU A 246 -11.89 -1.92 -6.40
CA GLU A 246 -10.97 -1.47 -7.44
C GLU A 246 -10.35 -0.11 -7.10
N GLN A 247 -11.11 0.84 -6.56
CA GLN A 247 -10.60 2.15 -6.16
C GLN A 247 -9.53 2.04 -5.07
N HIS A 248 -9.70 1.13 -4.11
CA HIS A 248 -8.68 0.85 -3.10
C HIS A 248 -7.44 0.19 -3.71
N LEU A 249 -7.61 -0.75 -4.64
CA LEU A 249 -6.51 -1.40 -5.36
C LEU A 249 -5.63 -0.37 -6.10
N TRP A 250 -6.24 0.54 -6.85
CA TRP A 250 -5.53 1.59 -7.57
C TRP A 250 -4.79 2.53 -6.65
N MET A 251 -5.45 2.98 -5.59
CA MET A 251 -4.83 3.84 -4.58
C MET A 251 -3.56 3.19 -3.98
N GLN A 252 -3.64 1.93 -3.56
CA GLN A 252 -2.50 1.19 -3.02
C GLN A 252 -1.40 0.96 -4.06
N ALA A 253 -1.77 0.74 -5.32
CA ALA A 253 -0.81 0.55 -6.40
C ALA A 253 0.06 1.79 -6.63
N VAL A 254 -0.52 2.99 -6.60
CA VAL A 254 0.23 4.24 -6.74
C VAL A 254 1.28 4.38 -5.63
N PHE A 255 0.93 4.07 -4.38
CA PHE A 255 1.91 4.04 -3.30
C PHE A 255 3.01 3.00 -3.55
N LYS A 256 2.63 1.82 -4.05
CA LYS A 256 3.58 0.73 -4.25
C LYS A 256 4.60 1.02 -5.35
N ILE A 257 4.20 1.68 -6.44
CA ILE A 257 5.14 2.04 -7.53
C ILE A 257 6.09 3.18 -7.15
N GLN A 258 5.70 4.08 -6.24
CA GLN A 258 6.59 5.14 -5.75
C GLN A 258 7.73 4.57 -4.91
N ASN A 259 7.49 3.47 -4.20
CA ASN A 259 8.47 2.80 -3.35
C ASN A 259 9.16 1.65 -4.10
N GLY A 260 10.35 1.31 -3.67
CA GLY A 260 11.12 0.19 -4.21
C GLY A 260 12.45 0.08 -3.50
N PHE A 261 13.40 -0.66 -4.06
CA PHE A 261 14.70 -0.77 -3.46
C PHE A 261 15.47 0.55 -3.58
N LYS A 262 16.18 0.86 -2.50
CA LYS A 262 17.06 2.03 -2.43
C LYS A 262 18.00 2.03 -3.65
N ASP A 263 18.16 3.23 -4.22
CA ASP A 263 18.99 3.49 -5.39
C ASP A 263 18.52 2.84 -6.71
N GLN A 264 17.46 2.05 -6.71
CA GLN A 264 16.89 1.52 -7.95
C GLN A 264 16.37 2.65 -8.84
N LEU A 265 16.62 2.56 -10.14
CA LEU A 265 16.07 3.48 -11.12
C LEU A 265 14.60 3.15 -11.40
N PHE A 266 13.76 4.16 -11.31
CA PHE A 266 12.40 4.13 -11.81
C PHE A 266 12.41 4.69 -13.23
N LYS A 267 12.18 3.84 -14.22
CA LYS A 267 12.13 4.22 -15.63
C LYS A 267 10.70 4.35 -16.09
N ALA A 268 10.35 5.47 -16.66
CA ALA A 268 9.00 5.72 -17.10
C ALA A 268 8.96 6.55 -18.38
N LYS A 269 7.92 6.34 -19.19
CA LYS A 269 7.56 7.24 -20.27
C LYS A 269 6.37 8.06 -19.80
N ILE A 270 6.49 9.37 -19.89
CA ILE A 270 5.47 10.32 -19.47
C ILE A 270 4.97 11.15 -20.67
N LYS A 271 3.71 11.57 -20.58
CA LYS A 271 3.12 12.53 -21.49
C LYS A 271 2.85 13.83 -20.73
N LYS A 272 3.60 14.87 -21.04
CA LYS A 272 3.47 16.21 -20.44
C LYS A 272 2.15 16.88 -20.84
N ILE A 273 1.78 17.95 -20.13
CA ILE A 273 0.55 18.73 -20.40
C ILE A 273 0.54 19.31 -21.81
N ASP A 274 1.70 19.72 -22.34
CA ASP A 274 1.84 20.22 -23.71
C ASP A 274 1.76 19.14 -24.81
N GLY A 275 1.59 17.88 -24.40
CA GLY A 275 1.53 16.71 -25.28
C GLY A 275 2.88 16.10 -25.61
N THR A 276 3.99 16.68 -25.19
CA THR A 276 5.34 16.11 -25.37
C THR A 276 5.48 14.79 -24.63
N ILE A 277 6.07 13.79 -25.27
CA ILE A 277 6.39 12.50 -24.68
C ILE A 277 7.88 12.45 -24.37
N GLU A 278 8.19 12.06 -23.13
CA GLU A 278 9.55 11.97 -22.62
C GLU A 278 9.76 10.65 -21.87
N THR A 279 10.98 10.10 -21.96
CA THR A 279 11.40 8.98 -21.10
C THR A 279 12.23 9.55 -19.96
N ILE A 280 11.82 9.24 -18.74
CA ILE A 280 12.46 9.69 -17.51
C ILE A 280 13.08 8.52 -16.75
N GLU A 281 14.18 8.79 -16.07
CA GLU A 281 14.81 7.89 -15.13
C GLU A 281 14.97 8.61 -13.79
N VAL A 282 14.35 8.09 -12.75
CA VAL A 282 14.34 8.70 -11.41
C VAL A 282 14.87 7.70 -10.40
N LYS A 283 15.90 8.09 -9.66
CA LYS A 283 16.50 7.24 -8.62
C LYS A 283 15.61 7.18 -7.38
N ARG A 284 15.51 6.00 -6.76
CA ARG A 284 14.83 5.82 -5.46
C ARG A 284 15.78 6.20 -4.32
N ASN A 285 15.87 7.46 -4.03
CA ASN A 285 16.70 8.03 -2.96
C ASN A 285 15.98 9.21 -2.25
N GLY A 286 14.67 9.20 -2.31
CA GLY A 286 13.84 10.29 -1.81
C GLY A 286 14.01 10.53 -0.32
N GLU A 287 14.09 9.47 0.51
CA GLU A 287 14.32 9.61 1.96
C GLU A 287 15.78 9.96 2.25
N GLU A 288 16.74 9.32 1.57
CA GLU A 288 18.16 9.58 1.76
C GLU A 288 18.55 11.03 1.47
N THR A 289 17.94 11.62 0.43
CA THR A 289 18.23 12.99 -0.02
C THR A 289 17.28 14.02 0.58
N ARG A 290 16.37 13.61 1.49
CA ARG A 290 15.39 14.48 2.14
C ARG A 290 16.05 15.46 3.09
N THR A 291 15.60 16.71 3.02
CA THR A 291 15.99 17.77 3.95
C THR A 291 14.76 18.37 4.64
N PRO A 292 14.90 18.97 5.83
CA PRO A 292 13.78 19.63 6.52
C PRO A 292 13.15 20.79 5.71
N ASN A 293 13.89 21.33 4.75
CA ASN A 293 13.50 22.48 3.95
C ASN A 293 13.24 22.11 2.49
N ASP A 294 12.89 20.86 2.21
CA ASP A 294 12.54 20.45 0.85
C ASP A 294 11.35 21.26 0.33
N GLU A 295 11.53 21.83 -0.83
CA GLU A 295 10.49 22.50 -1.60
C GLU A 295 10.10 21.65 -2.80
N TYR A 296 8.88 21.84 -3.27
CA TYR A 296 8.32 21.08 -4.38
C TYR A 296 7.67 22.02 -5.41
N TRP A 297 7.80 21.68 -6.69
CA TRP A 297 6.90 22.16 -7.72
C TRP A 297 5.63 21.32 -7.72
N GLY A 298 4.47 21.93 -7.99
CA GLY A 298 3.18 21.26 -8.04
C GLY A 298 2.48 21.20 -6.69
N VAL A 299 1.44 20.39 -6.62
CA VAL A 299 0.55 20.26 -5.45
C VAL A 299 0.70 18.88 -4.84
N GLY A 300 1.01 18.82 -3.56
CA GLY A 300 1.09 17.60 -2.81
C GLY A 300 -0.13 17.35 -1.96
N ARG A 301 -0.27 16.09 -1.54
CA ARG A 301 -1.27 15.72 -0.56
C ARG A 301 -0.97 16.45 0.76
N LYS A 302 -1.95 17.18 1.28
CA LYS A 302 -1.82 17.83 2.58
C LYS A 302 -1.97 16.77 3.68
N TYR A 303 -0.98 16.68 4.55
CA TYR A 303 -1.03 15.86 5.75
C TYR A 303 -1.12 16.77 6.96
N SER A 304 -2.09 16.54 7.83
CA SER A 304 -2.13 17.20 9.12
C SER A 304 -1.35 16.41 10.17
N LYS A 305 -0.75 17.11 11.14
CA LYS A 305 -0.15 16.52 12.34
C LYS A 305 -1.21 16.18 13.39
N ASN A 306 -2.40 16.78 13.28
CA ASN A 306 -3.52 16.53 14.17
C ASN A 306 -4.35 15.37 13.63
N ILE A 307 -5.00 14.67 14.54
CA ILE A 307 -5.97 13.63 14.18
C ILE A 307 -7.28 14.28 13.78
N VAL A 308 -7.67 15.35 14.48
CA VAL A 308 -8.87 16.13 14.18
C VAL A 308 -8.47 17.58 13.95
N ASP A 309 -8.86 18.13 12.80
CA ASP A 309 -8.67 19.54 12.47
C ASP A 309 -10.01 20.25 12.35
N LEU A 310 -10.04 21.52 12.78
CA LEU A 310 -11.17 22.42 12.57
C LEU A 310 -10.72 23.59 11.67
N ASP A 311 -11.41 23.75 10.56
CA ASP A 311 -11.26 24.88 9.66
C ASP A 311 -12.62 25.56 9.42
N TRP A 312 -12.61 26.90 9.32
CA TRP A 312 -13.83 27.67 9.09
C TRP A 312 -13.91 28.11 7.63
N LYS A 313 -15.03 27.80 7.00
CA LYS A 313 -15.33 28.19 5.63
C LYS A 313 -16.28 29.39 5.61
N GLU A 314 -16.50 29.95 4.42
CA GLU A 314 -17.45 31.02 4.23
C GLU A 314 -18.83 30.68 4.83
N ASN A 315 -19.61 31.73 5.16
CA ASN A 315 -20.92 31.61 5.78
C ASN A 315 -20.93 30.86 7.13
N ASN A 316 -19.82 30.96 7.88
CA ASN A 316 -19.68 30.32 9.19
C ASN A 316 -19.93 28.80 9.16
N ILE A 317 -19.41 28.12 8.14
CA ILE A 317 -19.46 26.65 8.03
C ILE A 317 -18.21 26.08 8.68
N ALA A 318 -18.39 25.15 9.65
CA ALA A 318 -17.28 24.43 10.28
C ALA A 318 -16.92 23.19 9.46
N MET A 319 -15.68 23.07 9.01
CA MET A 319 -15.13 21.87 8.42
C MET A 319 -14.29 21.14 9.47
N VAL A 320 -14.70 19.94 9.84
CA VAL A 320 -14.03 19.06 10.80
C VAL A 320 -13.44 17.89 10.03
N SER A 321 -12.11 17.87 9.91
CA SER A 321 -11.40 16.78 9.24
C SER A 321 -10.95 15.76 10.27
N PHE A 322 -11.47 14.53 10.18
CA PHE A 322 -10.95 13.39 10.92
C PHE A 322 -9.94 12.65 10.05
N ASN A 323 -8.66 12.85 10.31
CA ASN A 323 -7.58 12.24 9.51
C ASN A 323 -7.32 10.76 9.89
N SER A 324 -7.76 10.35 11.09
CA SER A 324 -7.66 8.98 11.59
C SER A 324 -8.62 8.76 12.76
N PHE A 325 -8.96 7.51 13.04
CA PHE A 325 -9.61 7.10 14.29
C PHE A 325 -8.62 6.41 15.24
N SER A 326 -7.32 6.71 15.09
CA SER A 326 -6.25 6.16 15.95
C SER A 326 -5.12 7.21 16.16
N PRO A 327 -4.55 7.31 17.38
CA PRO A 327 -4.96 6.64 18.63
C PRO A 327 -6.31 7.15 19.17
N GLU A 328 -7.09 6.26 19.80
CA GLU A 328 -8.46 6.51 20.24
C GLU A 328 -8.58 7.71 21.18
N ASP A 329 -7.85 7.67 22.31
CA ASP A 329 -7.92 8.73 23.32
C ASP A 329 -7.61 10.12 22.74
N LYS A 330 -6.64 10.18 21.82
CA LYS A 330 -6.24 11.43 21.18
C LYS A 330 -7.35 11.92 20.22
N ALA A 331 -7.94 11.04 19.43
CA ALA A 331 -8.99 11.39 18.49
C ALA A 331 -10.24 11.92 19.21
N ILE A 332 -10.66 11.25 20.29
CA ILE A 332 -11.79 11.68 21.12
C ILE A 332 -11.51 13.03 21.75
N LYS A 333 -10.35 13.19 22.39
CA LYS A 333 -9.95 14.43 23.06
C LYS A 333 -9.91 15.61 22.09
N GLU A 334 -9.24 15.48 20.96
CA GLU A 334 -9.14 16.56 19.96
C GLU A 334 -10.51 16.96 19.42
N PHE A 335 -11.43 15.99 19.25
CA PHE A 335 -12.80 16.30 18.84
C PHE A 335 -13.59 17.02 19.94
N GLU A 336 -13.51 16.59 21.21
CA GLU A 336 -14.20 17.24 22.32
C GLU A 336 -13.76 18.70 22.51
N GLU A 337 -12.49 19.03 22.26
CA GLU A 337 -11.97 20.40 22.34
C GLU A 337 -12.62 21.35 21.32
N ILE A 338 -13.15 20.81 20.22
CA ILE A 338 -13.80 21.61 19.18
C ILE A 338 -15.33 21.47 19.19
N ALA A 339 -15.89 20.45 19.82
CA ALA A 339 -17.34 20.14 19.77
C ALA A 339 -18.22 21.33 20.13
N ASN A 340 -17.88 22.08 21.19
CA ASN A 340 -18.63 23.28 21.60
C ASN A 340 -18.49 24.45 20.61
N LYS A 341 -17.39 24.49 19.82
CA LYS A 341 -17.18 25.54 18.84
C LYS A 341 -18.05 25.31 17.60
N ILE A 342 -18.14 24.06 17.14
CA ILE A 342 -18.93 23.70 15.94
C ILE A 342 -20.44 23.87 16.14
N ASN A 343 -20.95 23.85 17.38
CA ASN A 343 -22.35 24.11 17.65
C ASN A 343 -22.78 25.56 17.35
N LYS A 344 -21.84 26.48 17.13
CA LYS A 344 -22.09 27.87 16.70
C LYS A 344 -22.07 28.04 15.18
N ALA A 345 -21.80 26.99 14.45
CA ALA A 345 -21.75 27.01 12.99
C ALA A 345 -23.16 27.05 12.38
N ASN A 346 -23.26 27.61 11.18
CA ASN A 346 -24.47 27.53 10.37
C ASN A 346 -24.64 26.15 9.72
N GLY A 347 -23.53 25.43 9.55
CA GLY A 347 -23.49 24.04 9.10
C GLY A 347 -22.15 23.40 9.40
N VAL A 348 -22.09 22.06 9.39
CA VAL A 348 -20.88 21.28 9.66
C VAL A 348 -20.58 20.34 8.48
N ILE A 349 -19.35 20.37 8.03
CA ILE A 349 -18.79 19.39 7.08
C ILE A 349 -17.87 18.48 7.87
N ILE A 350 -18.15 17.17 7.89
CA ILE A 350 -17.28 16.14 8.45
C ILE A 350 -16.49 15.53 7.30
N ASP A 351 -15.17 15.73 7.28
CA ASP A 351 -14.31 15.20 6.22
C ASP A 351 -13.63 13.90 6.65
N LEU A 352 -14.02 12.79 6.06
CA LEU A 352 -13.47 11.46 6.25
C LEU A 352 -12.67 10.97 5.04
N ARG A 353 -12.47 11.79 4.02
CA ARG A 353 -11.80 11.38 2.76
C ARG A 353 -10.40 10.81 2.95
N ASN A 354 -9.70 11.20 4.02
CA ASN A 354 -8.37 10.72 4.36
C ASN A 354 -8.33 9.75 5.55
N ASN A 355 -9.48 9.31 6.05
CA ASN A 355 -9.58 8.50 7.25
C ASN A 355 -9.51 7.00 6.95
N GLY A 356 -8.37 6.39 7.20
CA GLY A 356 -8.15 4.94 7.03
C GLY A 356 -8.72 4.08 8.16
N GLY A 357 -9.51 4.65 9.09
CA GLY A 357 -10.09 3.93 10.22
C GLY A 357 -9.24 4.01 11.49
N GLY A 358 -9.39 3.01 12.34
CA GLY A 358 -8.78 2.91 13.67
C GLY A 358 -9.73 2.25 14.66
N SER A 359 -10.09 2.95 15.75
CA SER A 359 -11.03 2.46 16.75
C SER A 359 -12.49 2.73 16.37
N THR A 360 -13.34 1.71 16.49
CA THR A 360 -14.81 1.84 16.35
C THR A 360 -15.41 2.71 17.48
N GLU A 361 -14.75 2.80 18.65
CA GLU A 361 -15.20 3.68 19.74
C GLU A 361 -15.17 5.16 19.32
N VAL A 362 -14.18 5.59 18.52
CA VAL A 362 -14.16 6.95 17.94
C VAL A 362 -15.31 7.14 16.97
N ALA A 363 -15.61 6.14 16.14
CA ALA A 363 -16.76 6.16 15.26
C ALA A 363 -18.08 6.34 16.05
N TRP A 364 -18.28 5.57 17.12
CA TRP A 364 -19.45 5.69 17.99
C TRP A 364 -19.47 7.03 18.73
N HIS A 365 -18.30 7.53 19.17
CA HIS A 365 -18.23 8.82 19.84
C HIS A 365 -18.72 9.94 18.91
N LEU A 366 -18.22 10.01 17.68
CA LEU A 366 -18.66 10.97 16.66
C LEU A 366 -20.17 10.82 16.36
N GLN A 367 -20.66 9.58 16.23
CA GLN A 367 -22.04 9.29 15.92
C GLN A 367 -23.00 9.82 16.98
N LYS A 368 -22.63 9.84 18.27
CA LYS A 368 -23.43 10.41 19.35
C LYS A 368 -23.81 11.88 19.11
N TYR A 369 -22.93 12.66 18.49
CA TYR A 369 -23.15 14.10 18.25
C TYR A 369 -24.11 14.39 17.09
N ILE A 370 -24.24 13.47 16.14
CA ILE A 370 -25.11 13.65 14.96
C ILE A 370 -26.41 12.84 15.03
N THR A 371 -26.51 11.92 16.01
CA THR A 371 -27.70 11.07 16.17
C THR A 371 -28.83 11.85 16.86
N LYS A 372 -30.05 11.78 16.29
CA LYS A 372 -31.27 12.25 16.97
C LYS A 372 -31.66 11.23 18.05
N GLY A 373 -31.86 11.68 19.29
CA GLY A 373 -32.13 10.79 20.43
C GLY A 373 -30.85 10.22 21.08
N ASN A 374 -31.00 9.19 21.93
CA ASN A 374 -29.98 8.70 22.86
C ASN A 374 -29.49 7.30 22.55
N SER A 375 -29.77 6.82 21.37
CA SER A 375 -29.33 5.51 20.91
C SER A 375 -29.23 5.45 19.39
N PHE A 376 -28.41 4.53 18.91
CA PHE A 376 -28.34 4.16 17.51
C PHE A 376 -28.08 2.66 17.37
N LEU A 377 -28.37 2.12 16.20
CA LEU A 377 -28.00 0.75 15.85
C LEU A 377 -26.55 0.73 15.39
N ASN A 378 -25.75 -0.16 15.99
CA ASN A 378 -24.48 -0.55 15.45
C ASN A 378 -24.69 -1.47 14.25
N TYR A 379 -23.66 -1.72 13.45
CA TYR A 379 -23.74 -2.63 12.30
C TYR A 379 -24.10 -4.07 12.71
N ALA A 380 -24.75 -4.77 11.82
CA ALA A 380 -24.86 -6.23 11.89
C ALA A 380 -23.63 -6.88 11.24
N TRP A 381 -23.37 -8.15 11.52
CA TRP A 381 -22.21 -8.83 10.93
C TRP A 381 -22.39 -10.33 10.81
N GLU A 382 -21.64 -10.93 9.91
CA GLU A 382 -21.56 -12.37 9.73
C GLU A 382 -20.17 -12.85 10.10
N THR A 383 -20.06 -14.07 10.62
CA THR A 383 -18.80 -14.75 10.90
C THR A 383 -18.88 -16.22 10.52
N ARG A 384 -17.72 -16.85 10.39
CA ARG A 384 -17.59 -18.29 10.14
C ARG A 384 -17.92 -19.07 11.41
N ILE A 385 -18.62 -20.21 11.25
CA ILE A 385 -18.77 -21.22 12.28
C ILE A 385 -18.16 -22.52 11.80
N ASN A 386 -17.43 -23.18 12.69
CA ASN A 386 -16.83 -24.50 12.45
C ASN A 386 -17.37 -25.46 13.52
N ASP A 387 -17.97 -26.56 13.05
CA ASP A 387 -18.47 -27.64 13.90
C ASP A 387 -17.93 -28.96 13.36
N GLY A 388 -17.13 -29.65 14.18
CA GLY A 388 -16.53 -30.92 13.81
C GLY A 388 -17.55 -32.05 13.60
N VAL A 389 -18.60 -32.08 14.40
CA VAL A 389 -19.68 -33.09 14.27
C VAL A 389 -20.53 -32.78 13.02
N GLY A 390 -20.90 -31.52 12.84
CA GLY A 390 -21.63 -31.09 11.65
C GLY A 390 -20.82 -31.37 10.38
N LYS A 391 -19.52 -31.10 10.37
CA LYS A 391 -18.63 -31.43 9.25
C LYS A 391 -18.57 -32.91 8.95
N ALA A 392 -18.49 -33.77 9.98
CA ALA A 392 -18.43 -35.22 9.81
C ALA A 392 -19.73 -35.80 9.23
N ASN A 393 -20.87 -35.20 9.55
CA ASN A 393 -22.19 -35.73 9.21
C ASN A 393 -22.88 -35.05 8.04
N GLY A 394 -22.42 -33.85 7.62
CA GLY A 394 -23.08 -33.05 6.60
C GLY A 394 -23.01 -33.60 5.17
N ASN A 395 -22.32 -34.74 4.96
CA ASN A 395 -22.36 -35.47 3.69
C ASN A 395 -23.70 -36.22 3.49
N TRP A 396 -24.39 -36.55 4.59
CA TRP A 396 -25.66 -37.29 4.54
C TRP A 396 -26.77 -36.65 5.37
N ILE A 397 -26.50 -35.66 6.22
CA ILE A 397 -27.47 -34.88 6.97
C ILE A 397 -27.53 -33.47 6.42
N ASP A 398 -28.61 -33.11 5.75
CA ASP A 398 -28.75 -31.83 5.06
C ASP A 398 -28.62 -30.63 5.99
N GLU A 399 -29.05 -30.71 7.24
CA GLU A 399 -28.90 -29.69 8.27
C GLU A 399 -27.42 -29.29 8.48
N TYR A 400 -26.50 -30.23 8.33
CA TYR A 400 -25.06 -30.00 8.53
C TYR A 400 -24.28 -29.78 7.24
N LYS A 401 -24.98 -29.69 6.09
CA LYS A 401 -24.35 -29.57 4.77
C LYS A 401 -23.40 -28.38 4.65
N ASP A 402 -23.75 -27.24 5.23
CA ASP A 402 -22.90 -26.04 5.18
C ASP A 402 -21.62 -26.19 6.00
N PHE A 403 -21.64 -26.97 7.09
CA PHE A 403 -20.41 -27.34 7.82
C PHE A 403 -19.52 -28.26 6.99
N TYR A 404 -20.11 -29.28 6.35
CA TYR A 404 -19.37 -30.18 5.45
C TYR A 404 -18.72 -29.42 4.30
N LEU A 405 -19.43 -28.53 3.68
CA LEU A 405 -18.95 -27.68 2.58
C LEU A 405 -18.06 -26.53 3.05
N ASN A 406 -17.76 -26.43 4.35
CA ASN A 406 -16.94 -25.39 4.94
C ASN A 406 -17.40 -23.97 4.58
N ARG A 407 -18.73 -23.71 4.63
CA ARG A 407 -19.34 -22.41 4.32
C ARG A 407 -20.38 -21.94 5.33
N ALA A 408 -20.51 -22.63 6.48
CA ALA A 408 -21.45 -22.25 7.52
C ALA A 408 -21.11 -20.87 8.10
N LEU A 409 -22.10 -20.00 8.16
CA LEU A 409 -22.03 -18.62 8.66
C LEU A 409 -23.02 -18.41 9.79
N LYS A 410 -22.67 -17.59 10.76
CA LYS A 410 -23.57 -17.06 11.78
C LYS A 410 -23.78 -15.57 11.51
N PHE A 411 -25.04 -15.15 11.46
CA PHE A 411 -25.41 -13.74 11.42
C PHE A 411 -25.64 -13.23 12.83
N GLU A 412 -24.95 -12.15 13.18
CA GLU A 412 -25.12 -11.42 14.44
C GLU A 412 -25.93 -10.17 14.19
N LYS A 413 -27.01 -10.05 14.94
CA LYS A 413 -27.92 -8.91 14.85
C LYS A 413 -27.24 -7.61 15.33
N PRO A 414 -27.69 -6.46 14.83
CA PRO A 414 -27.17 -5.17 15.27
C PRO A 414 -27.47 -4.94 16.77
N GLU A 415 -26.50 -4.38 17.46
CA GLU A 415 -26.64 -3.95 18.85
C GLU A 415 -27.21 -2.52 18.91
N VAL A 416 -27.94 -2.22 19.97
CA VAL A 416 -28.37 -0.86 20.28
C VAL A 416 -27.32 -0.22 21.18
N ILE A 417 -26.63 0.78 20.67
CA ILE A 417 -25.69 1.59 21.45
C ILE A 417 -26.47 2.75 22.08
N SER A 418 -26.58 2.73 23.42
CA SER A 418 -27.25 3.78 24.19
C SER A 418 -26.23 4.70 24.85
N PHE A 419 -26.56 5.99 24.97
CA PHE A 419 -25.67 6.99 25.55
C PHE A 419 -26.45 8.06 26.31
N SER A 420 -25.76 8.85 27.14
CA SER A 420 -26.36 9.88 27.99
C SER A 420 -26.92 11.05 27.18
N ASP A 421 -28.02 11.64 27.67
CA ASP A 421 -28.64 12.89 27.17
C ASP A 421 -27.72 14.13 27.37
N THR A 422 -26.63 14.00 28.10
CA THR A 422 -25.74 15.14 28.41
C THR A 422 -24.89 15.59 27.21
N ILE A 423 -24.87 14.79 26.12
CA ILE A 423 -24.11 15.15 24.93
C ILE A 423 -24.85 16.23 24.15
N GLU A 424 -24.21 17.38 23.97
CA GLU A 424 -24.75 18.46 23.15
C GLU A 424 -24.65 18.09 21.65
N LYS A 425 -25.81 17.85 21.03
CA LYS A 425 -25.93 17.46 19.63
C LYS A 425 -25.61 18.60 18.67
N ILE A 426 -25.08 18.27 17.50
CA ILE A 426 -24.99 19.20 16.38
C ILE A 426 -26.39 19.48 15.84
N LYS A 427 -26.83 20.74 15.91
CA LYS A 427 -28.22 21.16 15.55
C LYS A 427 -28.33 21.73 14.14
N CYS A 428 -27.22 22.14 13.54
CA CYS A 428 -27.18 22.66 12.18
C CYS A 428 -27.11 21.51 11.14
N PRO A 429 -27.31 21.81 9.84
CA PRO A 429 -27.11 20.82 8.79
C PRO A 429 -25.70 20.23 8.81
N VAL A 430 -25.61 18.91 8.58
CA VAL A 430 -24.35 18.18 8.50
C VAL A 430 -24.22 17.54 7.12
N VAL A 431 -23.05 17.64 6.52
CA VAL A 431 -22.65 16.94 5.29
C VAL A 431 -21.35 16.16 5.60
N ILE A 432 -21.21 14.97 5.06
CA ILE A 432 -20.02 14.14 5.27
C ILE A 432 -19.31 13.93 3.92
N LEU A 433 -18.02 14.22 3.89
CA LEU A 433 -17.17 13.94 2.73
C LEU A 433 -16.53 12.57 2.88
N ILE A 434 -16.68 11.75 1.85
CA ILE A 434 -16.14 10.39 1.81
C ILE A 434 -15.32 10.17 0.53
N GLY A 435 -14.45 9.17 0.54
CA GLY A 435 -13.64 8.83 -0.62
C GLY A 435 -12.94 7.48 -0.46
N ARG A 436 -12.17 7.09 -1.44
CA ARG A 436 -11.52 5.79 -1.54
C ARG A 436 -10.51 5.46 -0.42
N PHE A 437 -10.05 6.48 0.33
CA PHE A 437 -9.25 6.29 1.54
C PHE A 437 -10.08 6.18 2.81
N THR A 438 -11.39 6.48 2.77
CA THR A 438 -12.30 6.20 3.87
C THR A 438 -12.41 4.69 4.03
N PHE A 439 -11.94 4.15 5.17
CA PHE A 439 -11.72 2.72 5.31
C PHE A 439 -11.95 2.24 6.75
N SER A 440 -12.25 0.93 6.92
CA SER A 440 -12.32 0.29 8.25
C SER A 440 -13.31 0.99 9.19
N ALA A 441 -12.93 1.35 10.42
CA ALA A 441 -13.82 1.98 11.41
C ALA A 441 -14.48 3.29 10.92
N ALA A 442 -13.88 3.99 9.94
CA ALA A 442 -14.55 5.12 9.30
C ALA A 442 -15.74 4.66 8.43
N GLU A 443 -15.65 3.46 7.84
CA GLU A 443 -16.78 2.85 7.15
C GLU A 443 -17.82 2.30 8.13
N ASP A 444 -17.41 1.79 9.31
CA ASP A 444 -18.35 1.37 10.37
C ASP A 444 -19.27 2.53 10.77
N PHE A 445 -18.70 3.73 10.95
CA PHE A 445 -19.48 4.94 11.20
C PHE A 445 -20.50 5.21 10.09
N LEU A 446 -20.09 5.12 8.84
CA LEU A 446 -20.96 5.35 7.68
C LEU A 446 -22.06 4.28 7.57
N VAL A 447 -21.70 3.01 7.77
CA VAL A 447 -22.66 1.87 7.73
C VAL A 447 -23.74 2.04 8.78
N ASN A 448 -23.38 2.47 9.99
CA ASN A 448 -24.33 2.68 11.08
C ASN A 448 -25.39 3.76 10.77
N ILE A 449 -25.02 4.79 9.99
CA ILE A 449 -25.92 5.89 9.67
C ILE A 449 -26.61 5.75 8.31
N TYR A 450 -26.08 4.92 7.40
CA TYR A 450 -26.44 4.93 5.98
C TYR A 450 -27.94 4.76 5.72
N GLU A 451 -28.61 3.88 6.47
CA GLU A 451 -30.03 3.57 6.30
C GLU A 451 -30.94 4.38 7.25
N VAL A 452 -30.35 5.27 8.07
CA VAL A 452 -31.14 6.10 9.02
C VAL A 452 -31.86 7.22 8.26
N PRO A 453 -33.18 7.39 8.43
CA PRO A 453 -33.89 8.48 7.79
C PRO A 453 -33.36 9.87 8.16
N ASN A 454 -33.28 10.76 7.18
CA ASN A 454 -32.77 12.13 7.36
C ASN A 454 -31.35 12.23 7.93
N ARG A 455 -30.49 11.24 7.66
CA ARG A 455 -29.08 11.28 7.96
C ARG A 455 -28.35 12.37 7.16
N PRO A 456 -27.13 12.75 7.55
CA PRO A 456 -26.28 13.64 6.75
C PRO A 456 -26.09 13.14 5.31
N LEU A 457 -26.00 14.06 4.36
CA LEU A 457 -25.63 13.75 2.97
C LEU A 457 -24.18 13.30 2.90
N LEU A 458 -23.92 12.27 2.12
CA LEU A 458 -22.58 11.78 1.79
C LEU A 458 -22.19 12.31 0.41
N ILE A 459 -21.03 12.98 0.31
CA ILE A 459 -20.54 13.58 -0.95
C ILE A 459 -19.11 13.11 -1.20
N GLY A 460 -18.79 12.76 -2.44
CA GLY A 460 -17.45 12.39 -2.87
C GLY A 460 -17.40 11.10 -3.68
N GLU A 461 -16.48 10.19 -3.35
CA GLU A 461 -16.28 8.92 -4.04
C GLU A 461 -16.66 7.73 -3.14
N GLU A 462 -16.87 6.55 -3.75
CA GLU A 462 -17.10 5.31 -3.01
C GLU A 462 -15.91 4.98 -2.10
N THR A 463 -16.19 4.44 -0.91
CA THR A 463 -15.16 4.12 0.09
C THR A 463 -14.35 2.85 -0.26
N GLY A 464 -13.35 2.51 0.55
CA GLY A 464 -12.45 1.39 0.30
C GLY A 464 -13.08 0.00 0.38
N GLY A 465 -14.23 -0.14 1.03
CA GLY A 465 -15.09 -1.34 0.97
C GLY A 465 -14.62 -2.51 1.80
N SER A 466 -13.94 -2.28 2.92
CA SER A 466 -13.52 -3.35 3.84
C SER A 466 -13.45 -2.86 5.28
N THR A 467 -14.11 -3.57 6.14
CA THR A 467 -13.98 -3.47 7.60
C THR A 467 -14.19 -4.84 8.23
N GLY A 468 -13.84 -5.00 9.48
CA GLY A 468 -13.99 -6.23 10.24
C GLY A 468 -13.00 -6.33 11.38
N SER A 469 -13.12 -7.42 12.15
CA SER A 469 -12.16 -7.75 13.21
C SER A 469 -11.25 -8.87 12.69
N PRO A 470 -10.04 -8.58 12.24
CA PRO A 470 -9.17 -9.61 11.70
C PRO A 470 -8.56 -10.47 12.81
N LEU A 471 -8.50 -11.78 12.60
CA LEU A 471 -7.61 -12.67 13.34
C LEU A 471 -6.16 -12.28 13.02
N VAL A 472 -5.35 -12.05 14.05
CA VAL A 472 -3.94 -11.71 13.90
C VAL A 472 -3.06 -12.93 14.18
N ILE A 473 -2.39 -13.42 13.16
CA ILE A 473 -1.39 -14.49 13.22
C ILE A 473 -0.03 -13.83 13.45
N ARG A 474 0.53 -13.99 14.64
CA ARG A 474 1.81 -13.38 15.04
C ARG A 474 2.94 -14.38 14.95
N GLY A 475 4.18 -13.90 14.89
CA GLY A 475 5.39 -14.71 14.95
C GLY A 475 5.94 -15.11 13.58
N LEU A 476 5.46 -14.51 12.48
CA LEU A 476 6.12 -14.67 11.20
C LEU A 476 7.58 -14.18 11.31
N PRO A 477 8.51 -14.75 10.53
CA PRO A 477 9.92 -14.38 10.57
C PRO A 477 10.14 -12.87 10.49
N GLY A 478 11.14 -12.34 11.22
CA GLY A 478 11.40 -10.90 11.30
C GLY A 478 10.29 -10.11 12.02
N GLU A 479 9.59 -10.75 12.98
CA GLU A 479 8.46 -10.19 13.73
C GLU A 479 7.23 -9.83 12.86
N GLY A 480 7.16 -10.34 11.66
CA GLY A 480 6.02 -10.17 10.77
C GLY A 480 4.72 -10.75 11.35
N TYR A 481 3.62 -10.42 10.73
CA TYR A 481 2.31 -10.96 11.08
C TYR A 481 1.39 -11.00 9.86
N ALA A 482 0.36 -11.84 9.94
CA ALA A 482 -0.73 -11.85 8.97
C ALA A 482 -2.05 -11.50 9.65
N ARG A 483 -2.98 -10.98 8.89
CA ARG A 483 -4.37 -10.77 9.30
C ARG A 483 -5.30 -11.54 8.38
N ILE A 484 -6.33 -12.15 8.96
CA ILE A 484 -7.41 -12.82 8.24
C ILE A 484 -8.74 -12.20 8.68
N CYS A 485 -9.49 -11.66 7.78
CA CYS A 485 -10.79 -11.03 8.08
C CYS A 485 -11.80 -12.09 8.55
N THR A 486 -12.35 -11.91 9.76
CA THR A 486 -13.28 -12.84 10.40
C THR A 486 -14.71 -12.35 10.50
N ARG A 487 -14.94 -11.07 10.22
CA ARG A 487 -16.28 -10.46 10.23
C ARG A 487 -16.59 -9.83 8.88
N ARG A 488 -17.79 -10.06 8.41
CA ARG A 488 -18.37 -9.41 7.24
C ARG A 488 -19.49 -8.50 7.72
N ILE A 489 -19.23 -7.20 7.68
CA ILE A 489 -20.15 -6.19 8.19
C ILE A 489 -21.33 -6.03 7.25
N CYS A 490 -22.50 -5.80 7.84
CA CYS A 490 -23.77 -5.60 7.17
C CYS A 490 -24.45 -4.33 7.68
N TYR A 491 -25.23 -3.68 6.82
CA TYR A 491 -26.10 -2.57 7.22
C TYR A 491 -27.06 -3.01 8.31
N PRO A 492 -27.26 -2.21 9.39
CA PRO A 492 -27.99 -2.65 10.58
C PRO A 492 -29.49 -2.88 10.34
N ILE A 493 -30.11 -2.15 9.42
CA ILE A 493 -31.56 -2.26 9.17
C ILE A 493 -31.86 -3.33 8.13
N SER A 494 -31.19 -3.29 6.98
CA SER A 494 -31.46 -4.22 5.86
C SER A 494 -30.75 -5.55 5.97
N GLY A 495 -29.67 -5.64 6.77
CA GLY A 495 -28.78 -6.80 6.79
C GLY A 495 -27.95 -6.97 5.50
N LYS A 496 -27.99 -6.03 4.56
CA LYS A 496 -27.23 -6.10 3.32
C LYS A 496 -25.74 -5.94 3.59
N ARG A 497 -24.93 -6.70 2.88
CA ARG A 497 -23.47 -6.63 2.92
C ARG A 497 -22.97 -5.40 2.16
N PHE A 498 -22.01 -4.65 2.72
CA PHE A 498 -21.37 -3.55 2.02
C PHE A 498 -19.92 -3.87 1.59
N VAL A 499 -19.29 -4.84 2.22
CA VAL A 499 -17.93 -5.28 1.91
C VAL A 499 -17.82 -5.64 0.43
N LYS A 500 -16.74 -5.22 -0.21
CA LYS A 500 -16.44 -5.28 -1.66
C LYS A 500 -17.17 -4.26 -2.53
N SER A 501 -18.16 -3.55 -2.02
CA SER A 501 -18.83 -2.45 -2.77
C SER A 501 -18.42 -1.06 -2.29
N GLY A 502 -18.00 -0.95 -1.01
CA GLY A 502 -17.85 0.33 -0.34
C GLY A 502 -19.18 1.00 0.00
N VAL A 503 -19.12 2.07 0.78
CA VAL A 503 -20.24 2.96 1.05
C VAL A 503 -20.35 3.95 -0.10
N LYS A 504 -21.53 4.05 -0.71
CA LYS A 504 -21.77 4.93 -1.85
C LYS A 504 -22.16 6.32 -1.37
N PRO A 505 -21.59 7.40 -1.93
CA PRO A 505 -22.07 8.74 -1.66
C PRO A 505 -23.44 8.98 -2.30
N ASP A 506 -24.22 9.92 -1.72
CA ASP A 506 -25.47 10.41 -2.33
C ASP A 506 -25.18 11.28 -3.55
N ILE A 507 -24.06 12.00 -3.52
CA ILE A 507 -23.59 12.85 -4.62
C ILE A 507 -22.18 12.42 -4.96
N ILE A 508 -22.03 11.75 -6.12
CA ILE A 508 -20.74 11.33 -6.63
C ILE A 508 -20.04 12.53 -7.27
N ILE A 509 -18.84 12.83 -6.79
CA ILE A 509 -17.95 13.86 -7.36
C ILE A 509 -16.54 13.31 -7.36
N THR A 510 -15.94 13.27 -8.54
CA THR A 510 -14.54 12.90 -8.72
C THR A 510 -13.74 14.13 -9.12
N GLN A 511 -12.67 14.41 -8.39
CA GLN A 511 -11.73 15.47 -8.70
C GLN A 511 -10.91 15.12 -9.94
N THR A 512 -10.71 16.07 -10.84
CA THR A 512 -9.81 15.89 -11.99
C THR A 512 -8.39 16.26 -11.63
N ILE A 513 -7.41 15.83 -12.45
CA ILE A 513 -6.02 16.30 -12.30
C ILE A 513 -5.92 17.83 -12.42
N ASP A 514 -6.69 18.43 -13.32
CA ASP A 514 -6.72 19.88 -13.50
C ASP A 514 -7.23 20.61 -12.26
N ASP A 515 -8.35 20.17 -11.66
CA ASP A 515 -8.85 20.70 -10.39
C ASP A 515 -7.78 20.60 -9.28
N TYR A 516 -7.11 19.44 -9.21
CA TYR A 516 -6.11 19.17 -8.19
C TYR A 516 -4.90 20.12 -8.32
N LEU A 517 -4.35 20.26 -9.53
CA LEU A 517 -3.18 21.10 -9.80
C LEU A 517 -3.48 22.61 -9.58
N HIS A 518 -4.73 23.04 -9.79
CA HIS A 518 -5.18 24.39 -9.50
C HIS A 518 -5.64 24.58 -8.04
N GLY A 519 -5.49 23.57 -7.18
CA GLY A 519 -5.84 23.64 -5.76
C GLY A 519 -7.35 23.72 -5.50
N ARG A 520 -8.20 23.36 -6.47
CA ARG A 520 -9.65 23.33 -6.32
C ARG A 520 -10.09 22.05 -5.62
N ASP A 521 -10.91 22.14 -4.60
CA ASP A 521 -11.56 21.00 -3.94
C ASP A 521 -13.05 20.99 -4.31
N VAL A 522 -13.35 20.45 -5.50
CA VAL A 522 -14.71 20.40 -6.05
C VAL A 522 -15.69 19.62 -5.16
N VAL A 523 -15.21 18.68 -4.36
CA VAL A 523 -16.02 17.93 -3.39
C VAL A 523 -16.43 18.83 -2.24
N LEU A 524 -15.47 19.60 -1.69
CA LEU A 524 -15.72 20.59 -0.64
C LEU A 524 -16.62 21.74 -1.13
N GLU A 525 -16.36 22.27 -2.35
CA GLU A 525 -17.19 23.29 -2.98
C GLU A 525 -18.66 22.83 -3.02
N LYS A 526 -18.90 21.58 -3.41
CA LYS A 526 -20.26 21.01 -3.45
C LYS A 526 -20.90 20.84 -2.07
N ALA A 527 -20.10 20.49 -1.06
CA ALA A 527 -20.59 20.40 0.32
C ALA A 527 -21.01 21.77 0.86
N ILE A 528 -20.22 22.81 0.61
CA ILE A 528 -20.55 24.20 1.00
C ILE A 528 -21.84 24.65 0.30
N GLU A 529 -21.98 24.40 -1.02
CA GLU A 529 -23.23 24.67 -1.76
C GLU A 529 -24.44 24.01 -1.09
N LYS A 530 -24.33 22.72 -0.71
CA LYS A 530 -25.41 21.96 -0.08
C LYS A 530 -25.74 22.48 1.32
N ILE A 531 -24.75 22.82 2.13
CA ILE A 531 -24.96 23.40 3.45
C ILE A 531 -25.72 24.74 3.32
N ASN A 532 -25.28 25.63 2.42
CA ASN A 532 -25.91 26.93 2.18
C ASN A 532 -27.39 26.77 1.76
N PHE A 533 -27.68 25.81 0.86
CA PHE A 533 -29.04 25.49 0.47
C PHE A 533 -29.89 25.02 1.67
N LEU A 534 -29.39 24.06 2.44
CA LEU A 534 -30.11 23.50 3.61
C LEU A 534 -30.34 24.56 4.72
N THR A 535 -29.50 25.57 4.81
CA THR A 535 -29.62 26.66 5.80
C THR A 535 -30.66 27.69 5.40
N GLN A 536 -30.86 27.93 4.10
CA GLN A 536 -31.85 28.90 3.59
C GLN A 536 -33.32 28.42 3.76
N TYR A 537 -33.53 27.12 3.88
CA TYR A 537 -34.87 26.51 3.97
C TYR A 537 -35.22 26.00 5.38
N LYS A 538 -34.46 26.41 6.40
CA LYS A 538 -34.80 26.25 7.83
C LYS A 538 -35.46 27.54 8.34
#